data_4bf30a27d3a3176e686b62dc0301e028
#
_entry.id   4bf30a27d3a3176e686b62dc0301e028
#
_cell.length_a   1.000
_cell.length_b   1.000
_cell.length_c   1.000
_cell.angle_alpha   90.00
_cell.angle_beta   90.00
_cell.angle_gamma   90.00
#
_symmetry.space_group_name_H-M   'P 1'
#
loop_
_entity.id
_entity.type
_entity.pdbx_description
1 polymer ?
#
loop_
_entity_poly.entity_id
_entity_poly.type
_entity_poly.pdbx_seq_one_letter_code
_entity_poly.pdbx_strand_id
1 'polypeptide(L)'
;MVRKINNTSKKGVTLAELVVIIAVLSIISTMVISFVVMTGESVSSSKQKADALNDLAIVESMMESWLDTELKDLDAIDSKKDLILINGSNQLSYDKDTKQLIINKNDVETTYKTELVKSIQIVIQELNNNKLAICYITYELAITNKTTKEYTYTFTVSYIESDT
;
A
#
# COMPACT_ATOMS: atom_id res chain seq x y z
N MET A 1 -12.46 77.25 -29.10
CA MET A 1 -12.80 75.81 -29.06
C MET A 1 -12.47 75.29 -27.66
N VAL A 2 -13.46 75.22 -26.75
CA VAL A 2 -13.21 74.86 -25.33
C VAL A 2 -13.47 73.38 -25.17
N ARG A 3 -12.42 72.65 -24.79
CA ARG A 3 -12.48 71.17 -24.53
C ARG A 3 -13.15 70.97 -23.17
N LYS A 4 -14.34 70.41 -23.17
CA LYS A 4 -15.08 69.99 -21.98
C LYS A 4 -14.39 68.76 -21.38
N ILE A 5 -13.65 68.93 -20.28
CA ILE A 5 -13.08 67.84 -19.52
C ILE A 5 -14.22 67.14 -18.76
N ASN A 6 -14.60 65.97 -19.22
CA ASN A 6 -15.52 65.11 -18.48
C ASN A 6 -14.83 64.61 -17.21
N ASN A 7 -15.13 65.22 -16.09
CA ASN A 7 -14.72 64.80 -14.77
C ASN A 7 -15.57 63.57 -14.35
N THR A 8 -15.13 62.36 -14.70
CA THR A 8 -15.72 61.14 -14.17
C THR A 8 -15.40 61.08 -12.69
N SER A 9 -16.37 61.40 -11.85
CA SER A 9 -16.26 61.28 -10.40
C SER A 9 -15.97 59.81 -10.06
N LYS A 10 -14.77 59.51 -9.62
CA LYS A 10 -14.41 58.20 -9.06
C LYS A 10 -15.24 58.04 -7.79
N LYS A 11 -16.29 57.24 -7.86
CA LYS A 11 -17.05 56.81 -6.66
C LYS A 11 -16.11 56.01 -5.78
N GLY A 12 -15.82 56.52 -4.60
CA GLY A 12 -15.06 55.77 -3.60
C GLY A 12 -15.92 54.60 -3.06
N VAL A 13 -15.28 53.51 -2.69
CA VAL A 13 -15.92 52.38 -2.02
C VAL A 13 -16.41 52.84 -0.65
N THR A 14 -17.67 52.56 -0.34
CA THR A 14 -18.23 52.88 0.98
C THR A 14 -17.69 51.92 2.04
N LEU A 15 -17.68 52.35 3.30
CA LEU A 15 -17.25 51.51 4.43
C LEU A 15 -18.07 50.21 4.50
N ALA A 16 -19.35 50.28 4.19
CA ALA A 16 -20.25 49.13 4.15
C ALA A 16 -19.88 48.12 3.06
N GLU A 17 -19.54 48.58 1.86
CA GLU A 17 -19.05 47.71 0.77
C GLU A 17 -17.75 47.03 1.13
N LEU A 18 -16.83 47.72 1.79
CA LEU A 18 -15.57 47.14 2.25
C LEU A 18 -15.79 46.00 3.27
N VAL A 19 -16.69 46.20 4.24
CA VAL A 19 -17.05 45.18 5.24
C VAL A 19 -17.65 43.95 4.58
N VAL A 20 -18.55 44.11 3.61
CA VAL A 20 -19.16 43.01 2.86
C VAL A 20 -18.09 42.25 2.06
N ILE A 21 -17.20 42.94 1.40
CA ILE A 21 -16.09 42.28 0.66
C ILE A 21 -15.22 41.46 1.58
N ILE A 22 -14.84 41.97 2.74
CA ILE A 22 -14.02 41.23 3.72
C ILE A 22 -14.78 40.00 4.24
N ALA A 23 -16.05 40.13 4.53
CA ALA A 23 -16.88 38.99 4.97
C ALA A 23 -16.95 37.89 3.91
N VAL A 24 -17.20 38.23 2.65
CA VAL A 24 -17.24 37.29 1.54
C VAL A 24 -15.89 36.63 1.31
N LEU A 25 -14.81 37.41 1.33
CA LEU A 25 -13.45 36.87 1.20
C LEU A 25 -13.09 35.90 2.33
N SER A 26 -13.52 36.17 3.56
CA SER A 26 -13.32 35.26 4.70
C SER A 26 -14.02 33.92 4.50
N ILE A 27 -15.26 33.91 4.00
CA ILE A 27 -15.99 32.68 3.69
C ILE A 27 -15.30 31.90 2.57
N ILE A 28 -14.92 32.55 1.49
CA ILE A 28 -14.22 31.89 0.38
C ILE A 28 -12.89 31.31 0.84
N SER A 29 -12.12 32.04 1.64
CA SER A 29 -10.84 31.58 2.17
C SER A 29 -10.99 30.31 3.02
N THR A 30 -12.00 30.24 3.88
CA THR A 30 -12.25 29.03 4.69
C THR A 30 -12.64 27.84 3.83
N MET A 31 -13.45 28.05 2.78
CA MET A 31 -13.79 26.98 1.83
C MET A 31 -12.58 26.46 1.07
N VAL A 32 -11.72 27.35 0.59
CA VAL A 32 -10.49 26.97 -0.14
C VAL A 32 -9.54 26.20 0.77
N ILE A 33 -9.32 26.63 2.01
CA ILE A 33 -8.47 25.93 2.98
C ILE A 33 -9.03 24.54 3.25
N SER A 34 -10.33 24.41 3.52
CA SER A 34 -10.98 23.12 3.76
C SER A 34 -10.83 22.18 2.56
N PHE A 35 -10.99 22.68 1.36
CA PHE A 35 -10.81 21.91 0.12
C PHE A 35 -9.36 21.42 -0.04
N VAL A 36 -8.37 22.27 0.21
CA VAL A 36 -6.94 21.92 0.12
C VAL A 36 -6.59 20.83 1.13
N VAL A 37 -7.05 20.95 2.38
CA VAL A 37 -6.81 19.93 3.41
C VAL A 37 -7.43 18.60 3.01
N MET A 38 -8.70 18.59 2.61
CA MET A 38 -9.41 17.38 2.19
C MET A 38 -8.75 16.71 0.98
N THR A 39 -8.31 17.50 0.01
CA THR A 39 -7.60 16.98 -1.18
C THR A 39 -6.25 16.39 -0.79
N GLY A 40 -5.50 17.05 0.10
CA GLY A 40 -4.22 16.58 0.60
C GLY A 40 -4.34 15.21 1.31
N GLU A 41 -5.35 15.02 2.16
CA GLU A 41 -5.62 13.75 2.83
C GLU A 41 -6.01 12.65 1.83
N SER A 42 -6.83 12.97 0.84
CA SER A 42 -7.23 12.02 -0.20
C SER A 42 -6.06 11.56 -1.05
N VAL A 43 -5.17 12.47 -1.46
CA VAL A 43 -3.95 12.16 -2.22
C VAL A 43 -3.01 11.29 -1.39
N SER A 44 -2.79 11.62 -0.11
CA SER A 44 -1.94 10.84 0.79
C SER A 44 -2.48 9.41 0.96
N SER A 45 -3.78 9.25 1.18
CA SER A 45 -4.41 7.93 1.30
C SER A 45 -4.31 7.12 -0.01
N SER A 46 -4.48 7.77 -1.15
CA SER A 46 -4.36 7.10 -2.45
C SER A 46 -2.93 6.65 -2.71
N LYS A 47 -1.93 7.45 -2.36
CA LYS A 47 -0.52 7.09 -2.46
C LYS A 47 -0.19 5.87 -1.60
N GLN A 48 -0.60 5.88 -0.32
CA GLN A 48 -0.35 4.74 0.57
C GLN A 48 -0.98 3.44 0.04
N LYS A 49 -2.18 3.51 -0.54
CA LYS A 49 -2.80 2.34 -1.17
C LYS A 49 -2.01 1.85 -2.39
N ALA A 50 -1.51 2.76 -3.21
CA ALA A 50 -0.69 2.41 -4.36
C ALA A 50 0.64 1.76 -3.93
N ASP A 51 1.30 2.32 -2.92
CA ASP A 51 2.54 1.79 -2.35
C ASP A 51 2.31 0.37 -1.77
N ALA A 52 1.19 0.16 -1.05
CA ALA A 52 0.82 -1.15 -0.52
C ALA A 52 0.56 -2.19 -1.61
N LEU A 53 -0.15 -1.81 -2.67
CA LEU A 53 -0.40 -2.72 -3.79
C LEU A 53 0.88 -3.09 -4.52
N ASN A 54 1.81 -2.15 -4.65
CA ASN A 54 3.11 -2.41 -5.24
C ASN A 54 3.95 -3.35 -4.37
N ASP A 55 4.01 -3.12 -3.05
CA ASP A 55 4.67 -4.01 -2.09
C ASP A 55 4.10 -5.43 -2.15
N LEU A 56 2.76 -5.54 -2.15
CA LEU A 56 2.07 -6.82 -2.25
C LEU A 56 2.39 -7.56 -3.55
N ALA A 57 2.38 -6.87 -4.68
CA ALA A 57 2.68 -7.47 -5.98
C ALA A 57 4.12 -8.01 -6.04
N ILE A 58 5.08 -7.30 -5.45
CA ILE A 58 6.48 -7.75 -5.39
C ILE A 58 6.58 -8.99 -4.48
N VAL A 59 6.01 -8.93 -3.26
CA VAL A 59 6.04 -10.05 -2.31
C VAL A 59 5.35 -11.29 -2.91
N GLU A 60 4.18 -11.12 -3.52
CA GLU A 60 3.46 -12.19 -4.21
C GLU A 60 4.31 -12.83 -5.30
N SER A 61 4.87 -12.03 -6.21
CA SER A 61 5.70 -12.51 -7.31
C SER A 61 6.93 -13.27 -6.84
N MET A 62 7.58 -12.79 -5.76
CA MET A 62 8.75 -13.47 -5.18
C MET A 62 8.36 -14.79 -4.54
N MET A 63 7.27 -14.82 -3.78
CA MET A 63 6.76 -16.03 -3.12
C MET A 63 6.25 -17.04 -4.15
N GLU A 64 5.49 -16.60 -5.14
CA GLU A 64 4.97 -17.43 -6.23
C GLU A 64 6.11 -18.09 -7.00
N SER A 65 7.11 -17.31 -7.41
CA SER A 65 8.28 -17.81 -8.13
C SER A 65 9.07 -18.86 -7.33
N TRP A 66 9.16 -18.71 -6.02
CA TRP A 66 9.81 -19.68 -5.15
C TRP A 66 8.94 -20.93 -4.97
N LEU A 67 7.68 -20.77 -4.62
CA LEU A 67 6.73 -21.86 -4.40
C LEU A 67 6.52 -22.69 -5.66
N ASP A 68 6.40 -22.09 -6.83
CA ASP A 68 6.21 -22.78 -8.11
C ASP A 68 7.35 -23.78 -8.40
N THR A 69 8.54 -23.47 -7.92
CA THR A 69 9.72 -24.32 -8.10
C THR A 69 9.88 -25.35 -6.97
N GLU A 70 9.62 -24.95 -5.73
CA GLU A 70 10.01 -25.72 -4.54
C GLU A 70 8.84 -26.47 -3.87
N LEU A 71 7.59 -26.14 -4.21
CA LEU A 71 6.40 -26.69 -3.55
C LEU A 71 6.31 -28.21 -3.64
N LYS A 72 6.78 -28.80 -4.74
CA LYS A 72 6.81 -30.25 -4.95
C LYS A 72 7.52 -30.99 -3.82
N ASP A 73 8.72 -30.55 -3.51
CA ASP A 73 9.66 -31.24 -2.64
C ASP A 73 9.80 -30.56 -1.26
N LEU A 74 8.77 -29.81 -0.84
CA LEU A 74 8.80 -29.05 0.41
C LEU A 74 8.86 -29.97 1.63
N ASP A 75 9.95 -29.88 2.42
CA ASP A 75 10.24 -30.76 3.53
C ASP A 75 9.67 -30.30 4.88
N ALA A 76 9.66 -28.97 5.13
CA ALA A 76 9.29 -28.44 6.44
C ALA A 76 8.66 -27.07 6.40
N ILE A 77 7.72 -26.84 7.33
CA ILE A 77 7.13 -25.53 7.62
C ILE A 77 7.40 -25.25 9.09
N ASP A 78 8.13 -24.19 9.40
CA ASP A 78 8.22 -23.64 10.75
C ASP A 78 7.44 -22.33 10.83
N SER A 79 6.24 -22.40 11.38
CA SER A 79 5.30 -21.27 11.47
C SER A 79 5.34 -20.57 12.83
N LYS A 80 6.30 -20.90 13.74
CA LYS A 80 6.19 -20.47 15.14
C LYS A 80 6.63 -19.04 15.43
N LYS A 81 7.52 -18.44 14.65
CA LYS A 81 7.96 -17.04 14.84
C LYS A 81 7.96 -16.24 13.55
N ASP A 82 8.65 -16.74 12.55
CA ASP A 82 8.77 -16.13 11.24
C ASP A 82 8.42 -17.19 10.21
N LEU A 83 7.84 -16.82 9.09
CA LEU A 83 7.56 -17.75 8.03
C LEU A 83 8.89 -18.34 7.54
N ILE A 84 9.06 -19.64 7.67
CA ILE A 84 10.21 -20.36 7.15
C ILE A 84 9.71 -21.59 6.40
N LEU A 85 9.99 -21.62 5.11
CA LEU A 85 9.81 -22.80 4.27
C LEU A 85 11.19 -23.28 3.84
N ILE A 86 11.46 -24.56 4.00
CA ILE A 86 12.75 -25.16 3.69
C ILE A 86 12.53 -26.29 2.68
N ASN A 87 13.34 -26.28 1.62
CA ASN A 87 13.50 -27.38 0.70
C ASN A 87 15.00 -27.61 0.47
N GLY A 88 15.58 -28.58 1.15
CA GLY A 88 17.03 -28.80 1.14
C GLY A 88 17.81 -27.56 1.59
N SER A 89 18.62 -26.98 0.69
CA SER A 89 19.37 -25.74 0.94
C SER A 89 18.57 -24.46 0.61
N ASN A 90 17.43 -24.58 -0.07
CA ASN A 90 16.60 -23.45 -0.46
C ASN A 90 15.65 -23.06 0.68
N GLN A 91 15.52 -21.78 0.94
CA GLN A 91 14.75 -21.25 2.06
C GLN A 91 13.96 -20.03 1.65
N LEU A 92 12.70 -19.95 2.12
CA LEU A 92 11.87 -18.76 2.11
C LEU A 92 11.57 -18.37 3.56
N SER A 93 11.89 -17.16 3.95
CA SER A 93 11.62 -16.67 5.31
C SER A 93 11.12 -15.23 5.30
N TYR A 94 10.32 -14.88 6.30
CA TYR A 94 9.86 -13.51 6.53
C TYR A 94 10.17 -13.13 7.98
N ASP A 95 11.03 -12.15 8.15
CA ASP A 95 11.36 -11.56 9.44
C ASP A 95 10.40 -10.40 9.73
N LYS A 96 9.58 -10.56 10.77
CA LYS A 96 8.58 -9.55 11.20
C LYS A 96 9.21 -8.32 11.82
N ASP A 97 10.37 -8.48 12.47
CA ASP A 97 11.01 -7.39 13.19
C ASP A 97 11.70 -6.43 12.23
N THR A 98 12.39 -6.97 11.23
CA THR A 98 13.05 -6.19 10.18
C THR A 98 12.15 -5.93 8.97
N LYS A 99 11.00 -6.59 8.89
CA LYS A 99 10.04 -6.57 7.77
C LYS A 99 10.70 -6.97 6.44
N GLN A 100 11.48 -8.03 6.47
CA GLN A 100 12.20 -8.51 5.30
C GLN A 100 11.71 -9.88 4.85
N LEU A 101 11.40 -9.99 3.56
CA LEU A 101 11.26 -11.26 2.88
C LEU A 101 12.63 -11.67 2.36
N ILE A 102 13.09 -12.84 2.77
CA ILE A 102 14.40 -13.37 2.45
C ILE A 102 14.19 -14.68 1.69
N ILE A 103 14.74 -14.76 0.50
CA ILE A 103 14.73 -15.96 -0.34
C ILE A 103 16.18 -16.39 -0.56
N ASN A 104 16.52 -17.59 -0.11
CA ASN A 104 17.76 -18.25 -0.46
C ASN A 104 17.47 -19.37 -1.45
N LYS A 105 18.10 -19.32 -2.63
CA LYS A 105 17.96 -20.32 -3.67
C LYS A 105 19.31 -20.55 -4.33
N ASN A 106 19.78 -21.81 -4.30
CA ASN A 106 21.10 -22.20 -4.86
C ASN A 106 22.25 -21.33 -4.31
N ASP A 107 22.27 -21.11 -3.00
CA ASP A 107 23.25 -20.25 -2.30
C ASP A 107 23.22 -18.76 -2.71
N VAL A 108 22.18 -18.33 -3.41
CA VAL A 108 21.93 -16.92 -3.72
C VAL A 108 20.81 -16.39 -2.82
N GLU A 109 21.18 -15.44 -1.96
CA GLU A 109 20.21 -14.76 -1.09
C GLU A 109 19.67 -13.51 -1.78
N THR A 110 18.36 -13.40 -1.82
CA THR A 110 17.62 -12.22 -2.27
C THR A 110 16.76 -11.71 -1.13
N THR A 111 16.94 -10.46 -0.75
CA THR A 111 16.19 -9.83 0.33
C THR A 111 15.34 -8.69 -0.20
N TYR A 112 14.07 -8.66 0.18
CA TYR A 112 13.15 -7.56 -0.10
C TYR A 112 12.59 -6.99 1.20
N LYS A 113 12.79 -5.71 1.43
CA LYS A 113 12.25 -4.99 2.59
C LYS A 113 10.88 -4.44 2.25
N THR A 114 9.87 -4.89 2.97
CA THR A 114 8.50 -4.38 2.88
C THR A 114 8.31 -3.28 3.93
N GLU A 115 7.46 -2.29 3.66
CA GLU A 115 7.15 -1.27 4.66
C GLU A 115 5.83 -1.55 5.38
N LEU A 116 4.88 -2.15 4.67
CA LEU A 116 3.49 -2.26 5.08
C LEU A 116 3.07 -3.67 5.50
N VAL A 117 3.81 -4.70 5.10
CA VAL A 117 3.51 -6.09 5.47
C VAL A 117 3.80 -6.31 6.95
N LYS A 118 2.83 -6.87 7.67
CA LYS A 118 2.93 -7.23 9.09
C LYS A 118 3.27 -8.69 9.32
N SER A 119 2.64 -9.56 8.54
CA SER A 119 2.86 -11.01 8.66
C SER A 119 2.55 -11.71 7.36
N ILE A 120 3.21 -12.82 7.17
CA ILE A 120 2.96 -13.76 6.09
C ILE A 120 2.66 -15.12 6.73
N GLN A 121 1.62 -15.79 6.26
CA GLN A 121 1.26 -17.14 6.67
C GLN A 121 1.03 -17.99 5.43
N ILE A 122 1.50 -19.22 5.46
CA ILE A 122 1.26 -20.18 4.37
C ILE A 122 0.64 -21.43 4.98
N VAL A 123 -0.42 -21.91 4.35
CA VAL A 123 -1.06 -23.18 4.66
C VAL A 123 -0.88 -24.09 3.46
N ILE A 124 -0.23 -25.24 3.67
CA ILE A 124 -0.07 -26.24 2.61
C ILE A 124 -1.12 -27.32 2.82
N GLN A 125 -1.85 -27.62 1.77
CA GLN A 125 -2.82 -28.72 1.70
C GLN A 125 -2.33 -29.74 0.69
N GLU A 126 -2.31 -31.01 1.10
CA GLU A 126 -1.99 -32.13 0.22
C GLU A 126 -3.28 -32.87 -0.13
N LEU A 127 -3.51 -33.08 -1.42
CA LEU A 127 -4.67 -33.79 -1.95
C LEU A 127 -4.22 -34.68 -3.14
N ASN A 128 -4.18 -36.02 -2.91
CA ASN A 128 -3.90 -37.00 -3.96
C ASN A 128 -2.66 -36.68 -4.79
N ASN A 129 -1.48 -36.59 -4.16
CA ASN A 129 -0.19 -36.20 -4.74
C ASN A 129 -0.11 -34.75 -5.28
N ASN A 130 -1.16 -33.97 -5.17
CA ASN A 130 -1.12 -32.56 -5.49
C ASN A 130 -0.88 -31.74 -4.22
N LYS A 131 -0.14 -30.65 -4.33
CA LYS A 131 0.08 -29.72 -3.23
C LYS A 131 -0.52 -28.36 -3.57
N LEU A 132 -1.19 -27.77 -2.62
CA LEU A 132 -1.77 -26.43 -2.71
C LEU A 132 -1.22 -25.57 -1.56
N ALA A 133 -0.52 -24.52 -1.89
CA ALA A 133 -0.11 -23.51 -0.93
C ALA A 133 -1.10 -22.34 -0.95
N ILE A 134 -1.68 -22.03 0.19
CA ILE A 134 -2.55 -20.85 0.39
C ILE A 134 -1.75 -19.83 1.19
N CYS A 135 -1.46 -18.70 0.58
CA CYS A 135 -0.64 -17.65 1.17
C CYS A 135 -1.52 -16.50 1.65
N TYR A 136 -1.34 -16.07 2.90
CA TYR A 136 -2.04 -14.95 3.52
C TYR A 136 -1.02 -13.87 3.87
N ILE A 137 -1.15 -12.69 3.29
CA ILE A 137 -0.31 -11.54 3.58
C ILE A 137 -1.14 -10.52 4.33
N THR A 138 -0.82 -10.27 5.59
CA THR A 138 -1.46 -9.21 6.39
C THR A 138 -0.65 -7.93 6.30
N TYR A 139 -1.30 -6.84 5.94
CA TYR A 139 -0.69 -5.52 5.80
C TYR A 139 -1.54 -4.44 6.46
N GLU A 140 -0.92 -3.32 6.80
CA GLU A 140 -1.56 -2.22 7.50
C GLU A 140 -1.56 -0.94 6.67
N LEU A 141 -2.74 -0.31 6.55
CA LEU A 141 -2.90 0.99 5.91
C LEU A 141 -3.39 2.02 6.92
N ALA A 142 -2.82 3.21 6.88
CA ALA A 142 -3.36 4.36 7.59
C ALA A 142 -4.64 4.85 6.90
N ILE A 143 -5.74 4.94 7.67
CA ILE A 143 -7.00 5.52 7.20
C ILE A 143 -7.00 7.03 7.46
N THR A 144 -6.44 7.42 8.60
CA THR A 144 -6.23 8.81 9.01
C THR A 144 -4.88 8.90 9.72
N ASN A 145 -4.42 10.13 10.02
CA ASN A 145 -3.20 10.37 10.79
C ASN A 145 -3.16 9.68 12.17
N LYS A 146 -4.29 9.11 12.63
CA LYS A 146 -4.44 8.48 13.95
C LYS A 146 -4.98 7.06 13.92
N THR A 147 -5.43 6.57 12.77
CA THR A 147 -6.13 5.29 12.67
C THR A 147 -5.56 4.46 11.55
N THR A 148 -5.09 3.26 11.88
CA THR A 148 -4.67 2.24 10.91
C THR A 148 -5.69 1.12 10.84
N LYS A 149 -5.75 0.43 9.72
CA LYS A 149 -6.57 -0.76 9.53
C LYS A 149 -5.77 -1.86 8.87
N GLU A 150 -5.94 -3.06 9.38
CA GLU A 150 -5.34 -4.26 8.83
C GLU A 150 -6.20 -4.85 7.71
N TYR A 151 -5.54 -5.37 6.71
CA TYR A 151 -6.13 -6.05 5.57
C TYR A 151 -5.37 -7.34 5.32
N THR A 152 -6.03 -8.36 4.81
CA THR A 152 -5.39 -9.61 4.41
C THR A 152 -5.57 -9.80 2.91
N TYR A 153 -4.46 -9.97 2.24
CA TYR A 153 -4.40 -10.40 0.84
C TYR A 153 -4.13 -11.89 0.78
N THR A 154 -4.80 -12.61 -0.13
CA THR A 154 -4.67 -14.07 -0.24
C THR A 154 -4.45 -14.45 -1.69
N PHE A 155 -3.47 -15.29 -1.93
CA PHE A 155 -3.24 -15.94 -3.22
C PHE A 155 -2.91 -17.42 -3.04
N THR A 156 -2.93 -18.20 -4.11
CA THR A 156 -2.71 -19.64 -4.09
C THR A 156 -1.74 -20.05 -5.17
N VAL A 157 -0.84 -20.98 -4.80
CA VAL A 157 0.07 -21.65 -5.73
C VAL A 157 -0.21 -23.14 -5.66
N SER A 158 -0.35 -23.81 -6.81
CA SER A 158 -0.64 -25.24 -6.88
C SER A 158 0.44 -25.98 -7.65
N TYR A 159 0.89 -27.11 -7.11
CA TYR A 159 1.64 -28.12 -7.83
C TYR A 159 0.71 -29.30 -8.15
N ILE A 160 0.61 -29.64 -9.44
CA ILE A 160 -0.18 -30.76 -9.93
C ILE A 160 0.81 -31.77 -10.51
N GLU A 161 0.87 -32.98 -9.90
CA GLU A 161 1.63 -34.06 -10.46
C GLU A 161 0.96 -34.52 -11.75
N SER A 162 1.68 -34.40 -12.88
CA SER A 162 1.18 -34.95 -14.15
C SER A 162 1.31 -36.45 -14.11
N ASP A 163 0.18 -37.16 -14.17
CA ASP A 163 0.14 -38.59 -14.43
C ASP A 163 0.85 -38.88 -15.75
N THR A 164 2.09 -39.38 -15.69
CA THR A 164 2.85 -39.91 -16.84
C THR A 164 2.57 -41.38 -17.06
#